data_1a0058439e2034872937a53a770761e3
#
_entry.id   1a0058439e2034872937a53a770761e3
#
_cell.length_a   1.000
_cell.length_b   1.000
_cell.length_c   1.000
_cell.angle_alpha   90.00
_cell.angle_beta   90.00
_cell.angle_gamma   90.00
#
_symmetry.space_group_name_H-M   'P 1'
#
loop_
_entity.id
_entity.type
_entity.pdbx_description
1 polymer ?
#
loop_
_entity_poly.entity_id
_entity_poly.type
_entity_poly.pdbx_seq_one_letter_code
_entity_poly.pdbx_strand_id
1 'polypeptide(L)'
;MDEVAIRQQLEWDGKRFCGYIDMGTGIDDDTMPLAKEALTFMVVGFNHCFKLPVGYFLIAGLGGTERANLVNQCLSRLHDAGVVVVSLTFDGCAANMAMVNNLGCNFNVLSSEFKTSFRHPCDTHNVSVFLFEPHAQTCSKHTGG
;
A
#
# COMPACT_ATOMS: atom_id res chain seq x y z
N MET A 1 -2.68 -2.86 -3.17
CA MET A 1 -2.26 -1.67 -2.41
C MET A 1 -1.90 -0.58 -3.42
N ASP A 2 -2.33 0.63 -3.19
CA ASP A 2 -2.10 1.75 -4.12
C ASP A 2 -2.05 3.08 -3.35
N GLU A 3 -1.38 4.08 -3.91
CA GLU A 3 -1.29 5.44 -3.39
C GLU A 3 -2.01 6.41 -4.29
N VAL A 4 -2.77 7.29 -3.68
CA VAL A 4 -3.47 8.37 -4.38
C VAL A 4 -3.01 9.70 -3.82
N ALA A 5 -2.49 10.57 -4.68
CA ALA A 5 -2.16 11.94 -4.28
C ALA A 5 -3.43 12.68 -3.87
N ILE A 6 -3.39 13.33 -2.73
CA ILE A 6 -4.49 14.12 -2.20
C ILE A 6 -4.09 15.58 -2.09
N ARG A 7 -5.10 16.45 -2.14
CA ARG A 7 -4.88 17.88 -1.89
C ARG A 7 -4.53 18.09 -0.42
N GLN A 8 -3.42 18.74 -0.17
CA GLN A 8 -3.03 19.15 1.19
C GLN A 8 -3.98 20.27 1.66
N GLN A 9 -4.89 19.91 2.52
CA GLN A 9 -5.88 20.85 3.09
C GLN A 9 -6.26 20.43 4.49
N LEU A 10 -6.37 21.42 5.40
CA LEU A 10 -7.00 21.21 6.69
C LEU A 10 -8.48 21.54 6.56
N GLU A 11 -9.31 20.64 7.02
CA GLU A 11 -10.76 20.83 7.12
C GLU A 11 -11.22 20.60 8.56
N TRP A 12 -12.16 21.42 9.00
CA TRP A 12 -12.81 21.23 10.29
C TRP A 12 -14.08 20.41 10.10
N ASP A 13 -14.15 19.22 10.71
CA ASP A 13 -15.30 18.30 10.59
C ASP A 13 -16.43 18.59 11.61
N GLY A 14 -16.28 19.67 12.40
CA GLY A 14 -17.18 20.02 13.50
C GLY A 14 -16.68 19.57 14.89
N LYS A 15 -15.62 18.75 14.94
CA LYS A 15 -15.01 18.23 16.18
C LYS A 15 -13.50 18.37 16.20
N ARG A 16 -12.83 18.16 15.08
CA ARG A 16 -11.37 18.18 14.94
C ARG A 16 -10.95 18.67 13.57
N PHE A 17 -9.68 19.06 13.44
CA PHE A 17 -9.06 19.29 12.14
C PHE A 17 -8.68 17.96 11.48
N CYS A 18 -9.10 17.78 10.23
CA CYS A 18 -8.76 16.63 9.38
C CYS A 18 -7.78 17.07 8.30
N GLY A 19 -6.89 16.17 7.87
CA GLY A 19 -5.90 16.42 6.82
C GLY A 19 -4.44 16.23 7.24
N TYR A 20 -4.20 15.95 8.51
CA TYR A 20 -2.89 15.52 9.02
C TYR A 20 -2.61 14.06 8.67
N ILE A 21 -1.34 13.66 8.80
CA ILE A 21 -0.96 12.25 8.73
C ILE A 21 -1.79 11.45 9.75
N ASP A 22 -2.40 10.37 9.29
CA ASP A 22 -3.14 9.44 10.13
C ASP A 22 -2.73 8.00 9.78
N MET A 23 -2.05 7.37 10.73
CA MET A 23 -1.60 5.98 10.66
C MET A 23 -2.58 5.00 11.34
N GLY A 24 -3.79 5.46 11.65
CA GLY A 24 -4.80 4.66 12.34
C GLY A 24 -4.52 4.47 13.83
N THR A 25 -3.64 5.28 14.42
CA THR A 25 -3.28 5.21 15.85
C THR A 25 -4.22 5.99 16.75
N GLY A 26 -5.08 6.82 16.17
CA GLY A 26 -6.00 7.70 16.91
C GLY A 26 -5.31 8.83 17.70
N ILE A 27 -4.04 9.10 17.40
CA ILE A 27 -3.29 10.23 17.99
C ILE A 27 -3.59 11.45 17.12
N ASP A 28 -4.43 12.31 17.62
CA ASP A 28 -4.70 13.64 17.07
C ASP A 28 -3.67 14.61 17.66
N ASP A 29 -2.58 14.85 16.95
CA ASP A 29 -1.56 15.82 17.32
C ASP A 29 -1.48 16.92 16.26
N ASP A 30 -1.81 18.14 16.62
CA ASP A 30 -1.77 19.34 15.76
C ASP A 30 -0.33 19.67 15.27
N THR A 31 0.69 18.95 15.77
CA THR A 31 2.08 19.07 15.32
C THR A 31 2.41 18.16 14.15
N MET A 32 1.51 17.25 13.77
CA MET A 32 1.70 16.35 12.64
C MET A 32 1.72 17.12 11.31
N PRO A 33 2.58 16.73 10.35
CA PRO A 33 2.58 17.32 9.03
C PRO A 33 1.29 16.98 8.26
N LEU A 34 0.95 17.84 7.29
CA LEU A 34 -0.18 17.60 6.40
C LEU A 34 0.07 16.36 5.53
N ALA A 35 -0.96 15.55 5.37
CA ALA A 35 -0.93 14.42 4.48
C ALA A 35 -0.84 14.88 3.02
N LYS A 36 -0.07 14.15 2.22
CA LYS A 36 0.12 14.39 0.78
C LYS A 36 -0.52 13.31 -0.06
N GLU A 37 -0.65 12.13 0.50
CA GLU A 37 -1.09 10.92 -0.16
C GLU A 37 -2.00 10.10 0.75
N ALA A 38 -2.89 9.34 0.15
CA ALA A 38 -3.66 8.29 0.81
C ALA A 38 -3.15 6.93 0.32
N LEU A 39 -2.57 6.15 1.23
CA LEU A 39 -2.21 4.75 0.96
C LEU A 39 -3.43 3.88 1.23
N THR A 40 -3.91 3.17 0.22
CA THR A 40 -5.12 2.35 0.29
C THR A 40 -4.81 0.86 0.18
N PHE A 41 -5.50 0.07 0.99
CA PHE A 41 -5.51 -1.39 0.91
C PHE A 41 -6.87 -1.87 0.45
N MET A 42 -6.88 -2.70 -0.59
CA MET A 42 -8.09 -3.28 -1.15
C MET A 42 -7.93 -4.79 -1.26
N VAL A 43 -8.92 -5.54 -0.78
CA VAL A 43 -9.03 -6.98 -1.01
C VAL A 43 -9.86 -7.23 -2.25
N VAL A 44 -9.36 -8.10 -3.10
CA VAL A 44 -10.04 -8.56 -4.32
C VAL A 44 -10.23 -10.06 -4.22
N GLY A 45 -11.45 -10.52 -4.40
CA GLY A 45 -11.78 -11.95 -4.37
C GLY A 45 -11.22 -12.69 -5.59
N PHE A 46 -10.62 -13.86 -5.36
CA PHE A 46 -10.04 -14.67 -6.42
C PHE A 46 -11.12 -15.44 -7.20
N ASN A 47 -12.07 -16.03 -6.48
CA ASN A 47 -13.14 -16.83 -7.05
C ASN A 47 -14.49 -16.11 -7.10
N HIS A 48 -14.57 -14.92 -6.56
CA HIS A 48 -15.79 -14.13 -6.48
C HIS A 48 -15.51 -12.71 -6.91
N CYS A 49 -16.41 -12.13 -7.71
CA CYS A 49 -16.28 -10.75 -8.18
C CYS A 49 -16.59 -9.76 -7.05
N PHE A 50 -15.73 -9.64 -6.06
CA PHE A 50 -15.83 -8.58 -5.06
C PHE A 50 -14.53 -7.81 -4.92
N LYS A 51 -14.67 -6.53 -4.59
CA LYS A 51 -13.57 -5.63 -4.22
C LYS A 51 -14.01 -4.88 -2.98
N LEU A 52 -13.19 -4.93 -1.94
CA LEU A 52 -13.49 -4.30 -0.66
C LEU A 52 -12.28 -3.49 -0.18
N PRO A 53 -12.39 -2.16 0.00
CA PRO A 53 -11.38 -1.39 0.69
C PRO A 53 -11.37 -1.81 2.17
N VAL A 54 -10.19 -2.18 2.67
CA VAL A 54 -10.04 -2.70 4.04
C VAL A 54 -9.27 -1.74 4.94
N GLY A 55 -8.61 -0.75 4.37
CA GLY A 55 -7.90 0.27 5.12
C GLY A 55 -7.35 1.36 4.22
N TYR A 56 -7.20 2.55 4.79
CA TYR A 56 -6.47 3.66 4.21
C TYR A 56 -5.67 4.38 5.29
N PHE A 57 -4.56 4.97 4.89
CA PHE A 57 -3.69 5.74 5.77
C PHE A 57 -3.35 7.06 5.09
N LEU A 58 -3.49 8.15 5.82
CA LEU A 58 -3.09 9.47 5.33
C LEU A 58 -1.60 9.65 5.63
N ILE A 59 -0.78 9.83 4.58
CA ILE A 59 0.68 9.81 4.68
C ILE A 59 1.31 11.04 4.02
N ALA A 60 2.54 11.34 4.40
CA ALA A 60 3.37 12.37 3.78
C ALA A 60 4.75 11.80 3.38
N GLY A 61 4.73 10.67 2.68
CA GLY A 61 5.90 9.87 2.35
C GLY A 61 6.22 8.85 3.44
N LEU A 62 6.07 7.56 3.13
CA LEU A 62 6.46 6.45 4.00
C LEU A 62 7.66 5.72 3.42
N GLY A 63 8.62 5.39 4.27
CA GLY A 63 9.72 4.52 3.93
C GLY A 63 9.29 3.06 3.76
N GLY A 64 10.18 2.23 3.22
CA GLY A 64 9.89 0.83 2.96
C GLY A 64 9.61 0.03 4.25
N THR A 65 10.24 0.39 5.36
CA THR A 65 10.04 -0.28 6.64
C THR A 65 8.64 -0.04 7.21
N GLU A 66 8.20 1.22 7.22
CA GLU A 66 6.88 1.60 7.70
C GLU A 66 5.78 0.97 6.84
N ARG A 67 5.97 0.96 5.51
CA ARG A 67 5.06 0.27 4.58
C ARG A 67 4.98 -1.23 4.84
N ALA A 68 6.12 -1.89 5.06
CA ALA A 68 6.16 -3.32 5.40
C ALA A 68 5.42 -3.62 6.70
N ASN A 69 5.53 -2.74 7.71
CA ASN A 69 4.79 -2.87 8.97
C ASN A 69 3.28 -2.74 8.75
N LEU A 70 2.83 -1.79 7.92
CA LEU A 70 1.40 -1.64 7.59
C LEU A 70 0.86 -2.85 6.84
N VAL A 71 1.62 -3.39 5.87
CA VAL A 71 1.27 -4.62 5.16
C VAL A 71 1.11 -5.78 6.13
N ASN A 72 2.06 -6.00 7.03
CA ASN A 72 2.00 -7.06 8.02
C ASN A 72 0.81 -6.92 8.97
N GLN A 73 0.50 -5.71 9.42
CA GLN A 73 -0.69 -5.43 10.23
C GLN A 73 -1.98 -5.73 9.47
N CYS A 74 -2.07 -5.30 8.21
CA CYS A 74 -3.22 -5.56 7.35
C CYS A 74 -3.43 -7.07 7.15
N LEU A 75 -2.36 -7.80 6.83
CA LEU A 75 -2.39 -9.26 6.65
C LEU A 75 -2.84 -9.98 7.92
N SER A 76 -2.30 -9.60 9.09
CA SER A 76 -2.68 -10.20 10.37
C SER A 76 -4.16 -9.97 10.69
N ARG A 77 -4.66 -8.74 10.50
CA ARG A 77 -6.09 -8.43 10.74
C ARG A 77 -7.03 -9.16 9.79
N LEU A 78 -6.63 -9.31 8.52
CA LEU A 78 -7.40 -10.08 7.54
C LEU A 78 -7.43 -11.57 7.90
N HIS A 79 -6.31 -12.12 8.36
CA HIS A 79 -6.24 -13.49 8.85
C HIS A 79 -7.16 -13.72 10.07
N ASP A 80 -7.15 -12.79 11.04
CA ASP A 80 -8.02 -12.85 12.22
C ASP A 80 -9.52 -12.78 11.82
N ALA A 81 -9.83 -12.11 10.73
CA ALA A 81 -11.17 -12.07 10.14
C ALA A 81 -11.51 -13.32 9.26
N GLY A 82 -10.61 -14.30 9.18
CA GLY A 82 -10.82 -15.52 8.39
C GLY A 82 -10.52 -15.37 6.90
N VAL A 83 -9.85 -14.29 6.48
CA VAL A 83 -9.49 -14.05 5.08
C VAL A 83 -8.08 -14.55 4.82
N VAL A 84 -7.92 -15.46 3.86
CA VAL A 84 -6.61 -15.98 3.43
C VAL A 84 -6.12 -15.13 2.26
N VAL A 85 -5.10 -14.31 2.51
CA VAL A 85 -4.46 -13.48 1.48
C VAL A 85 -3.32 -14.25 0.85
N VAL A 86 -3.41 -14.56 -0.44
CA VAL A 86 -2.41 -15.35 -1.17
C VAL A 86 -1.48 -14.51 -2.03
N SER A 87 -1.84 -13.26 -2.30
CA SER A 87 -1.03 -12.37 -3.13
C SER A 87 -1.14 -10.91 -2.70
N LEU A 88 -0.07 -10.17 -2.95
CA LEU A 88 0.03 -8.73 -2.79
C LEU A 88 0.43 -8.10 -4.12
N THR A 89 -0.33 -7.09 -4.57
CA THR A 89 -0.08 -6.39 -5.84
C THR A 89 0.03 -4.89 -5.58
N PHE A 90 1.01 -4.24 -6.19
CA PHE A 90 1.27 -2.80 -6.10
C PHE A 90 2.14 -2.34 -7.29
N ASP A 91 2.32 -1.04 -7.45
CA ASP A 91 3.20 -0.46 -8.47
C ASP A 91 4.71 -0.62 -8.10
N GLY A 92 5.58 -0.51 -9.12
CA GLY A 92 7.02 -0.69 -8.97
C GLY A 92 7.77 0.54 -8.43
N CYS A 93 7.15 1.45 -7.69
CA CYS A 93 7.85 2.61 -7.14
C CYS A 93 8.95 2.21 -6.14
N ALA A 94 9.96 3.07 -5.97
CA ALA A 94 11.15 2.76 -5.14
C ALA A 94 10.80 2.43 -3.68
N ALA A 95 9.80 3.10 -3.10
CA ALA A 95 9.35 2.86 -1.73
C ALA A 95 8.69 1.48 -1.58
N ASN A 96 7.92 1.05 -2.59
CA ASN A 96 7.32 -0.28 -2.62
C ASN A 96 8.37 -1.37 -2.85
N MET A 97 9.40 -1.12 -3.66
CA MET A 97 10.54 -2.04 -3.79
C MET A 97 11.32 -2.19 -2.49
N ALA A 98 11.55 -1.11 -1.75
CA ALA A 98 12.14 -1.18 -0.42
C ALA A 98 11.25 -1.95 0.57
N MET A 99 9.94 -1.76 0.50
CA MET A 99 8.97 -2.48 1.32
C MET A 99 9.08 -4.00 1.12
N VAL A 100 9.08 -4.48 -0.13
CA VAL A 100 9.12 -5.93 -0.38
C VAL A 100 10.45 -6.56 -0.02
N ASN A 101 11.55 -5.82 -0.12
CA ASN A 101 12.84 -6.27 0.41
C ASN A 101 12.77 -6.47 1.94
N ASN A 102 12.12 -5.54 2.66
CA ASN A 102 11.89 -5.64 4.11
C ASN A 102 10.95 -6.80 4.48
N LEU A 103 10.03 -7.18 3.59
CA LEU A 103 9.17 -8.36 3.76
C LEU A 103 9.90 -9.69 3.47
N GLY A 104 11.12 -9.63 2.94
CA GLY A 104 11.94 -10.80 2.66
C GLY A 104 11.86 -11.30 1.21
N CYS A 105 11.38 -10.49 0.29
CA CYS A 105 11.51 -10.73 -1.15
C CYS A 105 12.86 -10.24 -1.68
N ASN A 106 13.26 -10.76 -2.83
CA ASN A 106 14.42 -10.29 -3.58
C ASN A 106 14.11 -10.33 -5.08
N PHE A 107 13.91 -9.16 -5.67
CA PHE A 107 13.58 -9.00 -7.08
C PHE A 107 14.82 -8.83 -7.98
N ASN A 108 16.02 -8.99 -7.45
CA ASN A 108 17.23 -8.98 -8.27
C ASN A 108 17.33 -10.28 -9.09
N VAL A 109 16.98 -10.21 -10.35
CA VAL A 109 16.98 -11.36 -11.28
C VAL A 109 18.37 -11.98 -11.52
N LEU A 110 19.43 -11.25 -11.17
CA LEU A 110 20.82 -11.75 -11.27
C LEU A 110 21.28 -12.43 -9.97
N SER A 111 20.48 -12.36 -8.92
CA SER A 111 20.79 -12.98 -7.63
C SER A 111 20.40 -14.46 -7.66
N SER A 112 21.24 -15.30 -7.08
CA SER A 112 20.90 -16.69 -6.77
C SER A 112 19.74 -16.82 -5.77
N GLU A 113 19.41 -15.75 -5.06
CA GLU A 113 18.35 -15.66 -4.06
C GLU A 113 17.12 -14.91 -4.58
N PHE A 114 16.85 -14.97 -5.91
CA PHE A 114 15.64 -14.38 -6.48
C PHE A 114 14.37 -14.96 -5.82
N LYS A 115 13.57 -14.09 -5.23
CA LYS A 115 12.41 -14.50 -4.43
C LYS A 115 11.27 -13.50 -4.54
N THR A 116 10.14 -13.95 -5.09
CA THR A 116 8.93 -13.13 -5.32
C THR A 116 7.80 -13.40 -4.33
N SER A 117 8.13 -14.00 -3.20
CA SER A 117 7.16 -14.27 -2.15
C SER A 117 7.79 -14.08 -0.77
N PHE A 118 6.97 -13.79 0.21
CA PHE A 118 7.39 -13.68 1.60
C PHE A 118 6.46 -14.51 2.50
N ARG A 119 6.91 -14.79 3.71
CA ARG A 119 6.13 -15.54 4.69
C ARG A 119 5.05 -14.66 5.30
N HIS A 120 3.81 -15.14 5.34
CA HIS A 120 2.71 -14.46 6.02
C HIS A 120 3.06 -14.23 7.50
N PRO A 121 2.75 -13.06 8.11
CA PRO A 121 3.12 -12.77 9.50
C PRO A 121 2.58 -13.76 10.52
N CYS A 122 1.48 -14.46 10.23
CA CYS A 122 0.94 -15.55 11.06
C CYS A 122 1.57 -16.92 10.75
N ASP A 123 2.62 -16.96 9.95
CA ASP A 123 3.41 -18.16 9.58
C ASP A 123 2.59 -19.33 9.00
N THR A 124 1.47 -19.04 8.37
CA THR A 124 0.56 -20.07 7.82
C THR A 124 0.93 -20.48 6.40
N HIS A 125 1.32 -19.52 5.54
CA HIS A 125 1.61 -19.74 4.12
C HIS A 125 2.50 -18.62 3.57
N ASN A 126 2.91 -18.74 2.32
CA ASN A 126 3.62 -17.67 1.61
C ASN A 126 2.63 -16.78 0.85
N VAL A 127 2.92 -15.48 0.83
CA VAL A 127 2.22 -14.47 0.04
C VAL A 127 3.05 -14.16 -1.20
N SER A 128 2.49 -14.36 -2.39
CA SER A 128 3.15 -14.05 -3.66
C SER A 128 3.04 -12.57 -3.97
N VAL A 129 4.09 -11.98 -4.56
CA VAL A 129 4.14 -10.56 -4.90
C VAL A 129 4.09 -10.37 -6.40
N PHE A 130 3.21 -9.46 -6.85
CA PHE A 130 3.08 -9.05 -8.23
C PHE A 130 3.28 -7.55 -8.36
N LEU A 131 4.14 -7.15 -9.29
CA LEU A 131 4.34 -5.75 -9.65
C LEU A 131 3.38 -5.38 -10.77
N PHE A 132 2.69 -4.28 -10.62
CA PHE A 132 1.89 -3.68 -11.66
C PHE A 132 2.65 -2.46 -12.21
N GLU A 133 3.00 -2.49 -13.48
CA GLU A 133 3.47 -1.30 -14.18
C GLU A 133 2.26 -0.59 -14.79
N PRO A 134 1.89 0.60 -14.32
CA PRO A 134 0.89 1.39 -15.02
C PRO A 134 1.45 1.70 -16.42
N HIS A 135 0.81 1.18 -17.46
CA HIS A 135 1.10 1.61 -18.82
C HIS A 135 0.93 3.12 -18.89
N ALA A 136 2.03 3.85 -19.05
CA ALA A 136 1.97 5.23 -19.44
C ALA A 136 1.24 5.28 -20.78
N GLN A 137 -0.03 5.62 -20.77
CA GLN A 137 -0.73 6.00 -21.99
C GLN A 137 -0.05 7.28 -22.48
N THR A 138 0.88 7.12 -23.42
CA THR A 138 1.38 8.23 -24.22
C THR A 138 0.19 8.74 -25.01
N CYS A 139 -0.45 9.79 -24.47
CA CYS A 139 -1.41 10.57 -25.21
C CYS A 139 -0.61 11.25 -26.33
N SER A 140 -0.54 10.61 -27.50
CA SER A 140 -0.01 11.22 -28.71
C SER A 140 -0.95 12.38 -29.04
N LYS A 141 -0.49 13.61 -28.73
CA LYS A 141 -1.12 14.81 -29.28
C LYS A 141 -0.98 14.73 -30.78
N HIS A 142 -2.05 14.37 -31.46
CA HIS A 142 -2.20 14.61 -32.88
C HIS A 142 -2.27 16.14 -33.06
N THR A 143 -1.14 16.76 -33.35
CA THR A 143 -1.11 18.08 -33.97
C THR A 143 -1.51 17.89 -35.42
N GLY A 144 -2.80 17.98 -35.67
CA GLY A 144 -3.33 18.19 -37.02
C GLY A 144 -2.95 19.58 -37.49
N GLY A 145 -2.18 19.66 -38.56
CA GLY A 145 -1.95 20.87 -39.30
C GLY A 145 -3.18 21.23 -40.18
#